data_baadde3fcdef9e19d3d5a0bab335bc8d
#
_entry.id   baadde3fcdef9e19d3d5a0bab335bc8d
#
_cell.length_a   1.000
_cell.length_b   1.000
_cell.length_c   1.000
_cell.angle_alpha   90.00
_cell.angle_beta   90.00
_cell.angle_gamma   90.00
#
_symmetry.space_group_name_H-M   'P 1'
#
loop_
_entity.id
_entity.type
_entity.pdbx_description
1 polymer ?
#
loop_
_entity_poly.entity_id
_entity_poly.type
_entity_poly.pdbx_seq_one_letter_code
_entity_poly.pdbx_strand_id
1 'polypeptide(L)'
;MKNIQADIKSGNFKQVYLLYGEEAYLKQQYKQNLVKALNPDGDTMNFNHYEGKGIDVKQLIDLCATMPFFAERRVVLLEDTGFFKNKCEELADYMKELPDYLYLVFAETEVDKRNRMYKAVKACGSIAEFIRQDEKTLMRWAAGILGKAGKKITQRDMELLLTKTGTDMGNLRMELEKLISYTEGRDVVTAEDIEEICTTQTTNRIFDMVRAVTEKNQKRALELYYDLLTLKEPPMRILFLLAKQYRQLLLAKQFAAAGLAQTEIASKLGVPGFVVRNITTCARAYTISELEQAVKDFVDAEESVKTGRLEDKLSVELLIIKYSSKVK
;
A
#
# COMPACT_ATOMS: atom_id res chain seq x y z
N MET A 1 1.05 8.96 -15.30
CA MET A 1 2.12 9.64 -14.51
C MET A 1 2.98 10.56 -15.37
N LYS A 2 3.64 10.09 -16.45
CA LYS A 2 4.51 10.93 -17.29
C LYS A 2 3.81 12.17 -17.87
N ASN A 3 2.56 12.04 -18.31
CA ASN A 3 1.79 13.16 -18.89
C ASN A 3 1.53 14.27 -17.85
N ILE A 4 1.11 13.90 -16.64
CA ILE A 4 0.87 14.89 -15.57
C ILE A 4 2.16 15.65 -15.22
N GLN A 5 3.30 14.97 -15.16
CA GLN A 5 4.59 15.63 -14.92
C GLN A 5 4.99 16.57 -16.08
N ALA A 6 4.68 16.18 -17.32
CA ALA A 6 4.92 17.03 -18.47
C ALA A 6 4.02 18.27 -18.44
N ASP A 7 2.74 18.12 -18.12
CA ASP A 7 1.78 19.21 -18.01
C ASP A 7 2.19 20.19 -16.90
N ILE A 8 2.59 19.69 -15.73
CA ILE A 8 3.09 20.53 -14.62
C ILE A 8 4.35 21.32 -15.02
N LYS A 9 5.28 20.68 -15.77
CA LYS A 9 6.53 21.35 -16.19
C LYS A 9 6.32 22.37 -17.29
N SER A 10 5.40 22.11 -18.21
CA SER A 10 5.13 22.99 -19.35
C SER A 10 4.13 24.11 -19.04
N GLY A 11 3.33 23.97 -17.96
CA GLY A 11 2.20 24.84 -17.67
C GLY A 11 0.98 24.61 -18.58
N ASN A 12 1.03 23.63 -19.49
CA ASN A 12 -0.06 23.30 -20.42
C ASN A 12 -0.97 22.23 -19.82
N PHE A 13 -1.95 22.67 -19.05
CA PHE A 13 -2.85 21.77 -18.33
C PHE A 13 -4.03 21.32 -19.19
N LYS A 14 -4.48 20.08 -18.95
CA LYS A 14 -5.79 19.62 -19.38
C LYS A 14 -6.86 20.08 -18.39
N GLN A 15 -8.07 20.30 -18.87
CA GLN A 15 -9.17 20.73 -18.00
C GLN A 15 -9.62 19.66 -16.99
N VAL A 16 -9.41 18.39 -17.30
CA VAL A 16 -9.82 17.30 -16.43
C VAL A 16 -8.68 16.31 -16.19
N TYR A 17 -8.45 15.98 -14.93
CA TYR A 17 -7.52 14.94 -14.50
C TYR A 17 -8.22 13.89 -13.65
N LEU A 18 -7.94 12.62 -13.93
CA LEU A 18 -8.34 11.48 -13.10
C LEU A 18 -7.11 10.76 -12.60
N LEU A 19 -6.89 10.80 -11.29
CA LEU A 19 -5.86 10.08 -10.56
C LEU A 19 -6.54 8.94 -9.78
N TYR A 20 -6.19 7.69 -10.05
CA TYR A 20 -6.83 6.57 -9.35
C TYR A 20 -5.87 5.39 -9.16
N GLY A 21 -6.22 4.48 -8.26
CA GLY A 21 -5.49 3.25 -8.01
C GLY A 21 -5.04 3.06 -6.57
N GLU A 22 -4.37 1.93 -6.34
CA GLU A 22 -4.04 1.43 -5.00
C GLU A 22 -2.82 2.10 -4.37
N GLU A 23 -1.92 2.70 -5.17
CA GLU A 23 -0.70 3.34 -4.64
C GLU A 23 -1.02 4.74 -4.11
N ALA A 24 -1.49 4.77 -2.86
CA ALA A 24 -2.00 5.97 -2.21
C ALA A 24 -0.94 7.08 -2.10
N TYR A 25 0.32 6.72 -1.79
CA TYR A 25 1.39 7.69 -1.61
C TYR A 25 1.68 8.47 -2.90
N LEU A 26 1.89 7.77 -4.01
CA LEU A 26 2.15 8.43 -5.30
C LEU A 26 0.93 9.22 -5.76
N LYS A 27 -0.29 8.66 -5.64
CA LYS A 27 -1.53 9.35 -5.98
C LYS A 27 -1.64 10.68 -5.23
N GLN A 28 -1.39 10.68 -3.91
CA GLN A 28 -1.42 11.87 -3.07
C GLN A 28 -0.35 12.89 -3.48
N GLN A 29 0.88 12.43 -3.73
CA GLN A 29 1.97 13.30 -4.14
C GLN A 29 1.68 13.97 -5.50
N TYR A 30 1.19 13.20 -6.47
CA TYR A 30 0.83 13.75 -7.78
C TYR A 30 -0.36 14.71 -7.71
N LYS A 31 -1.37 14.38 -6.89
CA LYS A 31 -2.52 15.26 -6.62
C LYS A 31 -2.06 16.60 -6.05
N GLN A 32 -1.26 16.58 -4.99
CA GLN A 32 -0.76 17.81 -4.35
C GLN A 32 0.05 18.67 -5.32
N ASN A 33 0.96 18.05 -6.08
CA ASN A 33 1.77 18.76 -7.06
C ASN A 33 0.93 19.36 -8.19
N LEU A 34 -0.09 18.64 -8.67
CA LEU A 34 -1.00 19.11 -9.71
C LEU A 34 -1.87 20.27 -9.20
N VAL A 35 -2.49 20.13 -8.03
CA VAL A 35 -3.30 21.19 -7.43
C VAL A 35 -2.46 22.44 -7.17
N LYS A 36 -1.25 22.28 -6.62
CA LYS A 36 -0.32 23.40 -6.42
C LYS A 36 0.06 24.10 -7.73
N ALA A 37 0.23 23.35 -8.82
CA ALA A 37 0.55 23.92 -10.12
C ALA A 37 -0.64 24.61 -10.79
N LEU A 38 -1.87 24.12 -10.55
CA LEU A 38 -3.11 24.76 -11.04
C LEU A 38 -3.52 25.98 -10.21
N ASN A 39 -3.18 25.99 -8.91
CA ASN A 39 -3.48 27.06 -7.96
C ASN A 39 -2.19 27.49 -7.21
N PRO A 40 -1.24 28.14 -7.90
CA PRO A 40 0.09 28.46 -7.35
C PRO A 40 0.03 29.46 -6.18
N ASP A 41 -0.91 30.39 -6.21
CA ASP A 41 -1.07 31.44 -5.20
C ASP A 41 -1.85 31.00 -3.97
N GLY A 42 -2.37 29.76 -3.97
CA GLY A 42 -3.19 29.23 -2.87
C GLY A 42 -4.55 29.92 -2.74
N ASP A 43 -5.10 30.40 -3.84
CA ASP A 43 -6.40 31.08 -3.86
C ASP A 43 -7.50 30.12 -3.34
N THR A 44 -8.16 30.53 -2.27
CA THR A 44 -9.23 29.76 -1.62
C THR A 44 -10.62 30.11 -2.15
N MET A 45 -10.79 31.24 -2.84
CA MET A 45 -12.09 31.67 -3.39
C MET A 45 -12.45 30.90 -4.67
N ASN A 46 -11.45 30.56 -5.46
CA ASN A 46 -11.60 29.83 -6.71
C ASN A 46 -11.14 28.37 -6.63
N PHE A 47 -10.83 27.91 -5.42
CA PHE A 47 -10.50 26.51 -5.13
C PHE A 47 -11.62 25.87 -4.29
N ASN A 48 -12.20 24.79 -4.78
CA ASN A 48 -13.21 24.03 -4.06
C ASN A 48 -12.77 22.58 -3.90
N HIS A 49 -12.98 22.02 -2.72
CA HIS A 49 -12.64 20.65 -2.40
C HIS A 49 -13.89 19.91 -1.92
N TYR A 50 -14.19 18.80 -2.57
CA TYR A 50 -15.27 17.88 -2.22
C TYR A 50 -14.70 16.49 -1.96
N GLU A 51 -15.14 15.87 -0.87
CA GLU A 51 -14.70 14.53 -0.49
C GLU A 51 -15.89 13.64 -0.14
N GLY A 52 -15.84 12.39 -0.56
CA GLY A 52 -16.81 11.38 -0.22
C GLY A 52 -18.03 11.33 -1.13
N LYS A 53 -18.93 10.38 -0.81
CA LYS A 53 -20.14 10.12 -1.57
C LYS A 53 -21.27 11.07 -1.15
N GLY A 54 -22.21 11.32 -2.05
CA GLY A 54 -23.40 12.14 -1.75
C GLY A 54 -23.27 13.61 -2.17
N ILE A 55 -22.26 13.93 -2.99
CA ILE A 55 -22.13 15.25 -3.61
C ILE A 55 -23.33 15.47 -4.55
N ASP A 56 -24.02 16.59 -4.38
CA ASP A 56 -25.09 17.02 -5.28
C ASP A 56 -24.48 17.47 -6.62
N VAL A 57 -24.73 16.66 -7.65
CA VAL A 57 -24.16 16.86 -8.99
C VAL A 57 -24.64 18.17 -9.62
N LYS A 58 -25.88 18.58 -9.37
CA LYS A 58 -26.42 19.84 -9.92
C LYS A 58 -25.74 21.04 -9.32
N GLN A 59 -25.63 21.08 -7.98
CA GLN A 59 -24.91 22.14 -7.29
C GLN A 59 -23.43 22.18 -7.68
N LEU A 60 -22.81 21.02 -7.90
CA LEU A 60 -21.44 20.95 -8.41
C LEU A 60 -21.31 21.55 -9.81
N ILE A 61 -22.23 21.23 -10.71
CA ILE A 61 -22.25 21.80 -12.08
C ILE A 61 -22.49 23.31 -12.03
N ASP A 62 -23.43 23.79 -11.21
CA ASP A 62 -23.70 25.23 -11.03
C ASP A 62 -22.47 25.97 -10.52
N LEU A 63 -21.74 25.40 -9.56
CA LEU A 63 -20.46 25.92 -9.10
C LEU A 63 -19.43 25.98 -10.24
N CYS A 64 -19.30 24.89 -10.98
CA CYS A 64 -18.36 24.78 -12.10
C CYS A 64 -18.66 25.76 -13.23
N ALA A 65 -19.93 26.09 -13.45
CA ALA A 65 -20.38 27.07 -14.44
C ALA A 65 -20.17 28.52 -14.00
N THR A 66 -19.92 28.76 -12.71
CA THR A 66 -19.68 30.10 -12.17
C THR A 66 -18.26 30.57 -12.53
N MET A 67 -18.14 31.75 -13.11
CA MET A 67 -16.83 32.35 -13.44
C MET A 67 -15.96 32.54 -12.18
N PRO A 68 -14.63 32.39 -12.30
CA PRO A 68 -13.73 32.63 -11.19
C PRO A 68 -13.74 34.11 -10.78
N PHE A 69 -13.58 34.35 -9.48
CA PHE A 69 -13.60 35.68 -8.91
C PHE A 69 -12.17 36.27 -8.92
N PHE A 70 -11.93 37.26 -9.74
CA PHE A 70 -10.62 37.96 -9.92
C PHE A 70 -9.44 36.99 -10.18
N ALA A 71 -9.69 35.82 -10.83
CA ALA A 71 -8.66 34.84 -11.19
C ALA A 71 -8.91 34.28 -12.59
N GLU A 72 -7.87 33.72 -13.19
CA GLU A 72 -7.97 33.09 -14.52
C GLU A 72 -8.58 31.68 -14.46
N ARG A 73 -8.54 31.04 -13.30
CA ARG A 73 -8.87 29.62 -13.15
C ARG A 73 -9.76 29.36 -11.96
N ARG A 74 -10.69 28.41 -12.14
CA ARG A 74 -11.40 27.76 -11.06
C ARG A 74 -10.93 26.32 -11.00
N VAL A 75 -10.49 25.87 -9.82
CA VAL A 75 -9.99 24.51 -9.59
C VAL A 75 -10.93 23.79 -8.64
N VAL A 76 -11.44 22.64 -9.05
CA VAL A 76 -12.30 21.78 -8.22
C VAL A 76 -11.62 20.43 -8.03
N LEU A 77 -11.28 20.13 -6.79
CA LEU A 77 -10.74 18.84 -6.37
C LEU A 77 -11.88 17.97 -5.86
N LEU A 78 -11.96 16.76 -6.38
CA LEU A 78 -13.01 15.77 -6.04
C LEU A 78 -12.35 14.45 -5.63
N GLU A 79 -12.58 14.02 -4.38
CA GLU A 79 -11.92 12.84 -3.81
C GLU A 79 -12.95 11.79 -3.40
N ASP A 80 -12.71 10.54 -3.80
CA ASP A 80 -13.50 9.34 -3.45
C ASP A 80 -15.02 9.53 -3.59
N THR A 81 -15.43 10.24 -4.64
CA THR A 81 -16.81 10.63 -4.90
C THR A 81 -17.71 9.48 -5.27
N GLY A 82 -17.14 8.41 -5.81
CA GLY A 82 -17.87 7.27 -6.34
C GLY A 82 -18.50 7.51 -7.73
N PHE A 83 -18.27 8.65 -8.38
CA PHE A 83 -18.81 8.96 -9.72
C PHE A 83 -18.28 8.00 -10.79
N PHE A 84 -17.15 7.39 -10.58
CA PHE A 84 -16.55 6.43 -11.50
C PHE A 84 -16.99 4.98 -11.25
N LYS A 85 -17.77 4.73 -10.20
CA LYS A 85 -18.41 3.44 -9.90
C LYS A 85 -19.92 3.47 -10.17
N ASN A 86 -20.56 4.54 -9.77
CA ASN A 86 -22.01 4.73 -9.92
C ASN A 86 -22.31 5.49 -11.22
N LYS A 87 -23.58 5.44 -11.64
CA LYS A 87 -24.03 6.23 -12.78
C LYS A 87 -24.05 7.72 -12.39
N CYS A 88 -23.40 8.55 -13.20
CA CYS A 88 -23.38 9.99 -13.07
C CYS A 88 -23.45 10.58 -14.49
N GLU A 89 -24.64 10.52 -15.10
CA GLU A 89 -24.80 10.87 -16.52
C GLU A 89 -24.74 12.38 -16.73
N GLU A 90 -25.33 13.18 -15.85
CA GLU A 90 -25.34 14.65 -15.92
C GLU A 90 -23.91 15.21 -15.93
N LEU A 91 -23.07 14.78 -15.01
CA LEU A 91 -21.68 15.22 -14.96
C LEU A 91 -20.85 14.71 -16.16
N ALA A 92 -21.12 13.49 -16.63
CA ALA A 92 -20.46 12.95 -17.82
C ALA A 92 -20.82 13.71 -19.10
N ASP A 93 -22.04 14.24 -19.20
CA ASP A 93 -22.46 15.08 -20.30
C ASP A 93 -21.87 16.48 -20.20
N TYR A 94 -21.81 17.05 -18.98
CA TYR A 94 -21.16 18.34 -18.71
C TYR A 94 -19.67 18.36 -19.11
N MET A 95 -18.97 17.19 -19.01
CA MET A 95 -17.56 17.09 -19.44
C MET A 95 -17.34 17.37 -20.93
N LYS A 96 -18.39 17.44 -21.75
CA LYS A 96 -18.25 17.72 -23.19
C LYS A 96 -18.10 19.21 -23.49
N GLU A 97 -18.59 20.07 -22.61
CA GLU A 97 -18.68 21.53 -22.80
C GLU A 97 -18.21 22.25 -21.52
N LEU A 98 -16.96 22.00 -21.15
CA LEU A 98 -16.37 22.66 -19.97
C LEU A 98 -15.95 24.09 -20.30
N PRO A 99 -16.22 25.07 -19.41
CA PRO A 99 -15.67 26.41 -19.55
C PRO A 99 -14.15 26.44 -19.53
N ASP A 100 -13.51 27.27 -20.32
CA ASP A 100 -12.04 27.32 -20.46
C ASP A 100 -11.28 27.60 -19.15
N TYR A 101 -11.93 28.28 -18.21
CA TYR A 101 -11.36 28.59 -16.91
C TYR A 101 -11.42 27.44 -15.90
N LEU A 102 -12.18 26.36 -16.19
CA LEU A 102 -12.46 25.30 -15.24
C LEU A 102 -11.45 24.15 -15.31
N TYR A 103 -10.92 23.76 -14.15
CA TYR A 103 -10.05 22.62 -13.99
C TYR A 103 -10.61 21.66 -12.94
N LEU A 104 -10.86 20.42 -13.33
CA LEU A 104 -11.38 19.36 -12.47
C LEU A 104 -10.29 18.34 -12.19
N VAL A 105 -10.04 18.04 -10.92
CA VAL A 105 -9.08 17.03 -10.48
C VAL A 105 -9.83 15.98 -9.68
N PHE A 106 -9.98 14.80 -10.23
CA PHE A 106 -10.55 13.63 -9.55
C PHE A 106 -9.43 12.78 -8.96
N ALA A 107 -9.54 12.43 -7.68
CA ALA A 107 -8.67 11.50 -7.00
C ALA A 107 -9.52 10.36 -6.41
N GLU A 108 -9.54 9.21 -7.07
CA GLU A 108 -10.40 8.08 -6.73
C GLU A 108 -9.58 6.87 -6.29
N THR A 109 -10.14 6.04 -5.42
CA THR A 109 -9.51 4.77 -5.04
C THR A 109 -9.84 3.68 -6.04
N GLU A 110 -11.09 3.59 -6.47
CA GLU A 110 -11.58 2.57 -7.38
C GLU A 110 -12.38 3.16 -8.55
N VAL A 111 -12.12 2.66 -9.74
CA VAL A 111 -12.72 3.14 -11.00
C VAL A 111 -13.18 1.95 -11.85
N ASP A 112 -14.43 1.98 -12.33
CA ASP A 112 -14.87 1.09 -13.42
C ASP A 112 -14.54 1.75 -14.77
N LYS A 113 -13.58 1.18 -15.49
CA LYS A 113 -13.15 1.67 -16.83
C LYS A 113 -14.25 1.62 -17.90
N ARG A 114 -15.36 0.90 -17.63
CA ARG A 114 -16.54 0.83 -18.50
C ARG A 114 -17.51 1.98 -18.25
N ASN A 115 -17.40 2.65 -17.11
CA ASN A 115 -18.26 3.74 -16.68
C ASN A 115 -18.22 4.91 -17.68
N ARG A 116 -19.36 5.60 -17.85
CA ARG A 116 -19.52 6.75 -18.76
C ARG A 116 -18.60 7.92 -18.35
N MET A 117 -18.48 8.20 -17.04
CA MET A 117 -17.55 9.22 -16.52
C MET A 117 -16.10 8.94 -16.92
N TYR A 118 -15.64 7.68 -16.79
CA TYR A 118 -14.28 7.32 -17.21
C TYR A 118 -14.05 7.59 -18.70
N LYS A 119 -15.04 7.23 -19.55
CA LYS A 119 -14.97 7.46 -20.98
C LYS A 119 -14.97 8.95 -21.32
N ALA A 120 -15.78 9.75 -20.63
CA ALA A 120 -15.83 11.20 -20.79
C ALA A 120 -14.48 11.84 -20.46
N VAL A 121 -13.90 11.54 -19.29
CA VAL A 121 -12.57 12.05 -18.89
C VAL A 121 -11.47 11.57 -19.87
N LYS A 122 -11.57 10.35 -20.38
CA LYS A 122 -10.61 9.84 -21.37
C LYS A 122 -10.64 10.62 -22.70
N ALA A 123 -11.80 11.18 -23.04
CA ALA A 123 -11.96 11.96 -24.28
C ALA A 123 -11.41 13.40 -24.16
N CYS A 124 -11.59 14.06 -23.02
CA CYS A 124 -11.26 15.49 -22.84
C CYS A 124 -10.08 15.76 -21.89
N GLY A 125 -9.64 14.77 -21.10
CA GLY A 125 -8.69 14.97 -20.01
C GLY A 125 -7.48 14.05 -20.04
N SER A 126 -6.84 13.95 -18.87
CA SER A 126 -5.69 13.08 -18.62
C SER A 126 -5.99 12.10 -17.50
N ILE A 127 -5.64 10.83 -17.70
CA ILE A 127 -5.88 9.75 -16.73
C ILE A 127 -4.54 9.16 -16.30
N ALA A 128 -4.36 9.01 -14.98
CA ALA A 128 -3.21 8.33 -14.40
C ALA A 128 -3.66 7.25 -13.42
N GLU A 129 -3.24 6.02 -13.68
CA GLU A 129 -3.42 4.87 -12.80
C GLU A 129 -2.17 4.68 -11.94
N PHE A 130 -2.37 4.61 -10.62
CA PHE A 130 -1.31 4.42 -9.62
C PHE A 130 -1.40 3.01 -9.06
N ILE A 131 -0.67 2.10 -9.68
CA ILE A 131 -0.55 0.71 -9.25
C ILE A 131 0.58 0.56 -8.24
N ARG A 132 0.50 -0.46 -7.39
CA ARG A 132 1.59 -0.80 -6.48
C ARG A 132 2.88 -1.03 -7.26
N GLN A 133 3.95 -0.48 -6.72
CA GLN A 133 5.25 -0.55 -7.38
C GLN A 133 5.93 -1.89 -7.12
N ASP A 134 6.66 -2.38 -8.12
CA ASP A 134 7.49 -3.56 -7.96
C ASP A 134 8.74 -3.27 -7.11
N GLU A 135 9.38 -4.33 -6.62
CA GLU A 135 10.56 -4.27 -5.77
C GLU A 135 11.69 -3.42 -6.38
N LYS A 136 11.98 -3.63 -7.65
CA LYS A 136 13.06 -2.89 -8.36
C LYS A 136 12.77 -1.40 -8.43
N THR A 137 11.52 -1.05 -8.66
CA THR A 137 11.07 0.36 -8.72
C THR A 137 11.12 0.99 -7.32
N LEU A 138 10.69 0.27 -6.28
CA LEU A 138 10.79 0.73 -4.88
C LEU A 138 12.24 0.95 -4.47
N MET A 139 13.13 -0.01 -4.73
CA MET A 139 14.56 0.12 -4.42
C MET A 139 15.19 1.32 -5.13
N ARG A 140 14.88 1.51 -6.42
CA ARG A 140 15.37 2.65 -7.20
C ARG A 140 14.84 3.99 -6.67
N TRP A 141 13.58 4.02 -6.29
CA TRP A 141 12.93 5.20 -5.71
C TRP A 141 13.54 5.55 -4.35
N ALA A 142 13.72 4.56 -3.46
CA ALA A 142 14.35 4.73 -2.15
C ALA A 142 15.82 5.18 -2.28
N ALA A 143 16.59 4.55 -3.17
CA ALA A 143 17.95 4.96 -3.47
C ALA A 143 18.02 6.39 -4.03
N GLY A 144 17.05 6.80 -4.84
CA GLY A 144 16.94 8.17 -5.33
C GLY A 144 16.69 9.21 -4.24
N ILE A 145 15.92 8.86 -3.20
CA ILE A 145 15.68 9.72 -2.02
C ILE A 145 16.96 9.85 -1.21
N LEU A 146 17.61 8.74 -0.87
CA LEU A 146 18.86 8.71 -0.15
C LEU A 146 19.95 9.48 -0.91
N GLY A 147 20.07 9.27 -2.23
CA GLY A 147 21.04 9.95 -3.08
C GLY A 147 20.87 11.47 -3.11
N LYS A 148 19.61 11.99 -3.09
CA LYS A 148 19.34 13.43 -2.98
C LYS A 148 19.80 14.01 -1.64
N ALA A 149 19.83 13.19 -0.59
CA ALA A 149 20.36 13.57 0.73
C ALA A 149 21.88 13.27 0.88
N GLY A 150 22.57 12.94 -0.21
CA GLY A 150 24.02 12.61 -0.18
C GLY A 150 24.33 11.25 0.43
N LYS A 151 23.31 10.37 0.61
CA LYS A 151 23.50 9.07 1.26
C LYS A 151 23.64 7.94 0.24
N LYS A 152 24.44 6.95 0.58
CA LYS A 152 24.64 5.70 -0.18
C LYS A 152 24.14 4.52 0.66
N ILE A 153 23.63 3.49 0.00
CA ILE A 153 23.19 2.24 0.61
C ILE A 153 23.57 1.08 -0.30
N THR A 154 23.95 -0.06 0.28
CA THR A 154 24.22 -1.26 -0.52
C THR A 154 22.90 -1.91 -0.96
N GLN A 155 22.94 -2.74 -2.01
CA GLN A 155 21.76 -3.49 -2.44
C GLN A 155 21.24 -4.41 -1.32
N ARG A 156 22.15 -5.06 -0.59
CA ARG A 156 21.81 -5.95 0.53
C ARG A 156 21.09 -5.19 1.65
N ASP A 157 21.59 -4.02 2.02
CA ASP A 157 20.98 -3.21 3.09
C ASP A 157 19.64 -2.61 2.63
N MET A 158 19.47 -2.29 1.34
CA MET A 158 18.20 -1.89 0.77
C MET A 158 17.16 -3.03 0.83
N GLU A 159 17.56 -4.28 0.54
CA GLU A 159 16.70 -5.46 0.70
C GLU A 159 16.32 -5.67 2.17
N LEU A 160 17.25 -5.47 3.11
CA LEU A 160 16.99 -5.50 4.55
C LEU A 160 15.98 -4.42 4.94
N LEU A 161 16.17 -3.18 4.47
CA LEU A 161 15.23 -2.07 4.72
C LEU A 161 13.82 -2.43 4.27
N LEU A 162 13.63 -2.88 3.02
CA LEU A 162 12.33 -3.28 2.51
C LEU A 162 11.73 -4.47 3.27
N THR A 163 12.58 -5.41 3.70
CA THR A 163 12.14 -6.54 4.53
C THR A 163 11.61 -6.06 5.88
N LYS A 164 12.26 -5.08 6.49
CA LYS A 164 11.90 -4.57 7.82
C LYS A 164 10.69 -3.62 7.79
N THR A 165 10.66 -2.71 6.82
CA THR A 165 9.67 -1.64 6.74
C THR A 165 8.46 -1.98 5.87
N GLY A 166 8.55 -3.02 5.05
CA GLY A 166 7.54 -3.39 4.06
C GLY A 166 7.64 -2.57 2.78
N THR A 167 6.62 -2.73 1.92
CA THR A 167 6.58 -2.15 0.57
C THR A 167 5.61 -0.99 0.43
N ASP A 168 5.01 -0.52 1.52
CA ASP A 168 4.20 0.69 1.52
C ASP A 168 5.08 1.92 1.34
N MET A 169 4.85 2.68 0.27
CA MET A 169 5.72 3.81 -0.08
C MET A 169 5.65 4.95 0.95
N GLY A 170 4.50 5.17 1.59
CA GLY A 170 4.34 6.18 2.62
C GLY A 170 5.16 5.85 3.86
N ASN A 171 5.03 4.60 4.34
CA ASN A 171 5.84 4.10 5.45
C ASN A 171 7.34 4.11 5.13
N LEU A 172 7.70 3.59 3.96
CA LEU A 172 9.10 3.58 3.50
C LEU A 172 9.69 5.01 3.43
N ARG A 173 8.89 6.00 3.01
CA ARG A 173 9.33 7.40 3.00
C ARG A 173 9.66 7.91 4.40
N MET A 174 8.80 7.64 5.38
CA MET A 174 9.05 8.03 6.78
C MET A 174 10.30 7.36 7.35
N GLU A 175 10.49 6.07 7.07
CA GLU A 175 11.67 5.34 7.52
C GLU A 175 12.96 5.86 6.87
N LEU A 176 12.92 6.21 5.58
CA LEU A 176 14.04 6.85 4.89
C LEU A 176 14.39 8.22 5.48
N GLU A 177 13.40 9.03 5.87
CA GLU A 177 13.63 10.32 6.52
C GLU A 177 14.29 10.15 7.89
N LYS A 178 13.87 9.17 8.69
CA LYS A 178 14.54 8.84 9.96
C LYS A 178 16.00 8.42 9.73
N LEU A 179 16.25 7.55 8.75
CA LEU A 179 17.61 7.12 8.41
C LEU A 179 18.50 8.29 7.96
N ILE A 180 17.98 9.18 7.12
CA ILE A 180 18.70 10.37 6.65
C ILE A 180 19.11 11.25 7.84
N SER A 181 18.18 11.49 8.77
CA SER A 181 18.45 12.29 9.97
C SER A 181 19.41 11.60 10.93
N TYR A 182 19.23 10.30 11.17
CA TYR A 182 20.10 9.53 12.06
C TYR A 182 21.54 9.42 11.55
N THR A 183 21.71 9.32 10.26
CA THR A 183 23.04 9.24 9.63
C THR A 183 23.63 10.60 9.29
N GLU A 184 23.15 11.70 9.91
CA GLU A 184 23.73 13.03 9.70
C GLU A 184 25.25 12.99 10.00
N GLY A 185 26.03 13.63 9.12
CA GLY A 185 27.51 13.58 9.19
C GLY A 185 28.17 12.32 8.60
N ARG A 186 27.42 11.34 8.11
CA ARG A 186 27.92 10.13 7.45
C ARG A 186 27.27 9.96 6.08
N ASP A 187 28.03 9.46 5.09
CA ASP A 187 27.53 9.30 3.71
C ASP A 187 26.90 7.93 3.44
N VAL A 188 27.07 6.97 4.34
CA VAL A 188 26.63 5.57 4.14
C VAL A 188 25.62 5.19 5.19
N VAL A 189 24.52 4.58 4.73
CA VAL A 189 23.51 3.90 5.58
C VAL A 189 23.89 2.43 5.65
N THR A 190 24.03 1.89 6.87
CA THR A 190 24.46 0.50 7.12
C THR A 190 23.29 -0.37 7.62
N ALA A 191 23.52 -1.68 7.66
CA ALA A 191 22.55 -2.63 8.22
C ALA A 191 22.25 -2.31 9.71
N GLU A 192 23.27 -1.92 10.48
CA GLU A 192 23.13 -1.55 11.90
C GLU A 192 22.21 -0.34 12.06
N ASP A 193 22.36 0.70 11.23
CA ASP A 193 21.47 1.87 11.25
C ASP A 193 20.01 1.47 11.00
N ILE A 194 19.78 0.57 10.03
CA ILE A 194 18.44 0.07 9.70
C ILE A 194 17.86 -0.73 10.86
N GLU A 195 18.67 -1.60 11.50
CA GLU A 195 18.23 -2.39 12.63
C GLU A 195 17.87 -1.53 13.85
N GLU A 196 18.61 -0.47 14.09
CA GLU A 196 18.44 0.41 15.24
C GLU A 196 17.24 1.38 15.08
N ILE A 197 17.13 2.01 13.91
CA ILE A 197 16.22 3.14 13.70
C ILE A 197 14.90 2.75 13.04
N CYS A 198 14.92 1.80 12.10
CA CYS A 198 13.72 1.47 11.36
C CYS A 198 12.75 0.61 12.18
N THR A 199 11.49 1.02 12.15
CA THR A 199 10.42 0.30 12.81
C THR A 199 10.03 -0.94 12.02
N THR A 200 10.10 -2.11 12.64
CA THR A 200 9.61 -3.34 12.03
C THR A 200 8.08 -3.35 12.05
N GLN A 201 7.45 -3.50 10.89
CA GLN A 201 6.00 -3.60 10.82
C GLN A 201 5.49 -4.86 11.51
N THR A 202 4.28 -4.80 12.08
CA THR A 202 3.61 -5.95 12.71
C THR A 202 3.57 -7.17 11.82
N THR A 203 3.30 -7.02 10.52
CA THR A 203 3.29 -8.12 9.55
C THR A 203 4.66 -8.79 9.44
N ASN A 204 5.75 -8.03 9.50
CA ASN A 204 7.11 -8.57 9.43
C ASN A 204 7.52 -9.25 10.74
N ARG A 205 7.10 -8.72 11.89
CA ARG A 205 7.26 -9.40 13.20
C ARG A 205 6.52 -10.74 13.23
N ILE A 206 5.31 -10.81 12.64
CA ILE A 206 4.59 -12.07 12.47
C ILE A 206 5.40 -13.04 11.59
N PHE A 207 6.02 -12.55 10.51
CA PHE A 207 6.85 -13.39 9.66
C PHE A 207 8.08 -13.94 10.43
N ASP A 208 8.75 -13.09 11.23
CA ASP A 208 9.86 -13.53 12.09
C ASP A 208 9.39 -14.57 13.12
N MET A 209 8.19 -14.41 13.67
CA MET A 209 7.58 -15.37 14.57
C MET A 209 7.31 -16.71 13.85
N VAL A 210 6.73 -16.69 12.66
CA VAL A 210 6.54 -17.92 11.84
C VAL A 210 7.88 -18.56 11.53
N ARG A 211 8.90 -17.78 11.20
CA ARG A 211 10.25 -18.29 10.99
C ARG A 211 10.80 -19.00 12.24
N ALA A 212 10.70 -18.39 13.41
CA ALA A 212 11.11 -19.00 14.66
C ALA A 212 10.34 -20.31 14.93
N VAL A 213 9.03 -20.35 14.60
CA VAL A 213 8.22 -21.58 14.68
C VAL A 213 8.76 -22.67 13.70
N THR A 214 9.09 -22.29 12.46
CA THR A 214 9.62 -23.26 11.47
C THR A 214 11.00 -23.81 11.87
N GLU A 215 11.81 -22.97 12.52
CA GLU A 215 13.12 -23.35 13.07
C GLU A 215 13.02 -24.13 14.38
N LYS A 216 11.79 -24.43 14.86
CA LYS A 216 11.54 -25.10 16.15
C LYS A 216 12.13 -24.34 17.35
N ASN A 217 12.26 -23.02 17.23
CA ASN A 217 12.69 -22.13 18.30
C ASN A 217 11.47 -21.56 19.04
N GLN A 218 10.84 -22.42 19.85
CA GLN A 218 9.62 -22.10 20.60
C GLN A 218 9.80 -20.87 21.51
N LYS A 219 10.95 -20.78 22.18
CA LYS A 219 11.24 -19.68 23.08
C LYS A 219 11.19 -18.34 22.32
N ARG A 220 11.89 -18.25 21.19
CA ARG A 220 11.92 -17.05 20.36
C ARG A 220 10.56 -16.72 19.77
N ALA A 221 9.79 -17.71 19.36
CA ALA A 221 8.44 -17.52 18.81
C ALA A 221 7.49 -16.91 19.87
N LEU A 222 7.53 -17.40 21.10
CA LEU A 222 6.74 -16.87 22.21
C LEU A 222 7.21 -15.47 22.63
N GLU A 223 8.52 -15.20 22.68
CA GLU A 223 9.04 -13.86 22.93
C GLU A 223 8.46 -12.85 21.92
N LEU A 224 8.53 -13.15 20.62
CA LEU A 224 7.97 -12.29 19.58
C LEU A 224 6.45 -12.10 19.71
N TYR A 225 5.73 -13.12 20.15
CA TYR A 225 4.30 -13.03 20.45
C TYR A 225 4.02 -12.06 21.60
N TYR A 226 4.73 -12.19 22.70
CA TYR A 226 4.56 -11.30 23.86
C TYR A 226 5.00 -9.87 23.56
N ASP A 227 6.02 -9.67 22.72
CA ASP A 227 6.40 -8.34 22.23
C ASP A 227 5.24 -7.68 21.46
N LEU A 228 4.53 -8.44 20.60
CA LEU A 228 3.35 -7.94 19.89
C LEU A 228 2.23 -7.56 20.84
N LEU A 229 1.97 -8.36 21.89
CA LEU A 229 0.98 -8.04 22.92
C LEU A 229 1.36 -6.78 23.70
N THR A 230 2.65 -6.59 24.02
CA THR A 230 3.16 -5.38 24.68
C THR A 230 2.95 -4.14 23.82
N LEU A 231 3.02 -4.27 22.49
CA LEU A 231 2.68 -3.23 21.52
C LEU A 231 1.16 -3.02 21.36
N LYS A 232 0.35 -3.68 22.18
CA LYS A 232 -1.13 -3.62 22.16
C LYS A 232 -1.74 -4.15 20.86
N GLU A 233 -1.05 -5.03 20.14
CA GLU A 233 -1.66 -5.72 19.01
C GLU A 233 -2.70 -6.72 19.53
N PRO A 234 -3.96 -6.66 19.01
CA PRO A 234 -5.00 -7.58 19.45
C PRO A 234 -4.66 -9.05 19.11
N PRO A 235 -4.81 -10.02 20.03
CA PRO A 235 -4.51 -11.42 19.78
C PRO A 235 -5.22 -11.98 18.54
N MET A 236 -6.47 -11.61 18.32
CA MET A 236 -7.24 -12.02 17.12
C MET A 236 -6.65 -11.50 15.82
N ARG A 237 -6.04 -10.30 15.83
CA ARG A 237 -5.31 -9.78 14.66
C ARG A 237 -4.03 -10.56 14.41
N ILE A 238 -3.32 -10.93 15.49
CA ILE A 238 -2.12 -11.78 15.41
C ILE A 238 -2.50 -13.15 14.83
N LEU A 239 -3.58 -13.77 15.34
CA LEU A 239 -4.11 -15.04 14.83
C LEU A 239 -4.42 -14.97 13.32
N PHE A 240 -5.14 -13.93 12.90
CA PHE A 240 -5.46 -13.72 11.49
C PHE A 240 -4.19 -13.58 10.62
N LEU A 241 -3.20 -12.82 11.07
CA LEU A 241 -1.95 -12.63 10.34
C LEU A 241 -1.12 -13.93 10.27
N LEU A 242 -1.10 -14.73 11.35
CA LEU A 242 -0.49 -16.05 11.36
C LEU A 242 -1.19 -16.99 10.36
N ALA A 243 -2.51 -17.06 10.42
CA ALA A 243 -3.30 -17.86 9.48
C ALA A 243 -3.02 -17.49 8.03
N LYS A 244 -2.94 -16.17 7.74
CA LYS A 244 -2.57 -15.63 6.42
C LYS A 244 -1.17 -16.09 6.00
N GLN A 245 -0.20 -16.05 6.90
CA GLN A 245 1.17 -16.49 6.61
C GLN A 245 1.22 -18.00 6.31
N TYR A 246 0.59 -18.85 7.13
CA TYR A 246 0.55 -20.29 6.88
C TYR A 246 -0.17 -20.63 5.57
N ARG A 247 -1.24 -19.90 5.23
CA ARG A 247 -1.89 -20.02 3.92
C ARG A 247 -0.93 -19.67 2.78
N GLN A 248 -0.11 -18.62 2.94
CA GLN A 248 0.89 -18.26 1.93
C GLN A 248 1.99 -19.32 1.80
N LEU A 249 2.43 -19.95 2.92
CA LEU A 249 3.37 -21.09 2.89
C LEU A 249 2.78 -22.26 2.11
N LEU A 250 1.51 -22.60 2.37
CA LEU A 250 0.80 -23.68 1.68
C LEU A 250 0.73 -23.42 0.17
N LEU A 251 0.22 -22.26 -0.22
CA LEU A 251 0.08 -21.89 -1.63
C LEU A 251 1.43 -21.86 -2.35
N ALA A 252 2.46 -21.26 -1.73
CA ALA A 252 3.80 -21.23 -2.31
C ALA A 252 4.35 -22.65 -2.53
N LYS A 253 4.15 -23.55 -1.58
CA LYS A 253 4.58 -24.94 -1.68
C LYS A 253 3.82 -25.69 -2.77
N GLN A 254 2.51 -25.52 -2.87
CA GLN A 254 1.68 -26.12 -3.93
C GLN A 254 2.09 -25.59 -5.32
N PHE A 255 2.30 -24.28 -5.48
CA PHE A 255 2.75 -23.70 -6.74
C PHE A 255 4.16 -24.18 -7.13
N ALA A 256 5.07 -24.28 -6.17
CA ALA A 256 6.41 -24.82 -6.41
C ALA A 256 6.36 -26.31 -6.82
N ALA A 257 5.49 -27.12 -6.19
CA ALA A 257 5.26 -28.53 -6.58
C ALA A 257 4.64 -28.66 -7.97
N ALA A 258 3.85 -27.68 -8.41
CA ALA A 258 3.30 -27.58 -9.76
C ALA A 258 4.31 -27.04 -10.80
N GLY A 259 5.57 -26.78 -10.42
CA GLY A 259 6.64 -26.34 -11.30
C GLY A 259 6.67 -24.86 -11.66
N LEU A 260 5.90 -24.01 -10.96
CA LEU A 260 5.90 -22.57 -11.22
C LEU A 260 7.22 -21.90 -10.81
N ALA A 261 7.69 -20.97 -11.62
CA ALA A 261 8.85 -20.15 -11.30
C ALA A 261 8.57 -19.18 -10.14
N GLN A 262 9.61 -18.75 -9.40
CA GLN A 262 9.45 -17.82 -8.27
C GLN A 262 8.74 -16.50 -8.63
N THR A 263 8.97 -16.00 -9.83
CA THR A 263 8.32 -14.77 -10.35
C THR A 263 6.81 -14.95 -10.54
N GLU A 264 6.39 -16.13 -10.98
CA GLU A 264 4.98 -16.49 -11.15
C GLU A 264 4.30 -16.67 -9.81
N ILE A 265 5.00 -17.34 -8.86
CA ILE A 265 4.52 -17.49 -7.47
C ILE A 265 4.34 -16.12 -6.83
N ALA A 266 5.29 -15.18 -7.02
CA ALA A 266 5.20 -13.81 -6.53
C ALA A 266 3.94 -13.10 -7.05
N SER A 267 3.71 -13.19 -8.35
CA SER A 267 2.53 -12.62 -9.01
C SER A 267 1.22 -13.21 -8.48
N LYS A 268 1.15 -14.55 -8.33
CA LYS A 268 -0.06 -15.23 -7.84
C LYS A 268 -0.35 -14.96 -6.36
N LEU A 269 0.68 -14.82 -5.54
CA LEU A 269 0.56 -14.48 -4.12
C LEU A 269 0.36 -12.98 -3.88
N GLY A 270 0.60 -12.13 -4.89
CA GLY A 270 0.54 -10.68 -4.77
C GLY A 270 1.59 -10.11 -3.81
N VAL A 271 2.79 -10.72 -3.77
CA VAL A 271 3.88 -10.32 -2.87
C VAL A 271 5.18 -10.12 -3.65
N PRO A 272 6.11 -9.27 -3.14
CA PRO A 272 7.42 -9.07 -3.76
C PRO A 272 8.26 -10.35 -3.85
N GLY A 273 9.21 -10.40 -4.79
CA GLY A 273 10.04 -11.58 -5.04
C GLY A 273 10.91 -11.97 -3.84
N PHE A 274 11.44 -11.01 -3.07
CA PHE A 274 12.21 -11.30 -1.86
C PHE A 274 11.33 -11.94 -0.76
N VAL A 275 10.05 -11.54 -0.66
CA VAL A 275 9.10 -12.15 0.28
C VAL A 275 8.83 -13.60 -0.11
N VAL A 276 8.69 -13.90 -1.42
CA VAL A 276 8.52 -15.29 -1.90
C VAL A 276 9.71 -16.17 -1.53
N ARG A 277 10.95 -15.64 -1.65
CA ARG A 277 12.15 -16.39 -1.22
C ARG A 277 12.08 -16.81 0.25
N ASN A 278 11.67 -15.87 1.11
CA ASN A 278 11.49 -16.14 2.53
C ASN A 278 10.35 -17.14 2.80
N ILE A 279 9.19 -16.95 2.16
CA ILE A 279 8.04 -17.86 2.26
C ILE A 279 8.43 -19.29 1.83
N THR A 280 9.09 -19.44 0.68
CA THR A 280 9.48 -20.75 0.17
C THR A 280 10.54 -21.42 1.05
N THR A 281 11.43 -20.65 1.67
CA THR A 281 12.41 -21.18 2.64
C THR A 281 11.70 -21.73 3.88
N CYS A 282 10.78 -20.96 4.49
CA CYS A 282 9.98 -21.43 5.61
C CYS A 282 9.09 -22.65 5.25
N ALA A 283 8.50 -22.64 4.05
CA ALA A 283 7.63 -23.74 3.59
C ALA A 283 8.35 -25.09 3.41
N ARG A 284 9.69 -25.08 3.28
CA ARG A 284 10.49 -26.33 3.21
C ARG A 284 10.41 -27.19 4.47
N ALA A 285 10.22 -26.53 5.64
CA ALA A 285 10.15 -27.22 6.92
C ALA A 285 8.87 -28.05 7.13
N TYR A 286 7.87 -27.93 6.24
CA TYR A 286 6.58 -28.59 6.36
C TYR A 286 6.26 -29.40 5.11
N THR A 287 5.45 -30.44 5.25
CA THR A 287 4.74 -31.08 4.16
C THR A 287 3.50 -30.29 3.76
N ILE A 288 2.91 -30.58 2.60
CA ILE A 288 1.64 -29.95 2.18
C ILE A 288 0.53 -30.29 3.18
N SER A 289 0.44 -31.57 3.61
CA SER A 289 -0.58 -32.01 4.58
C SER A 289 -0.45 -31.33 5.94
N GLU A 290 0.78 -31.12 6.44
CA GLU A 290 1.00 -30.35 7.68
C GLU A 290 0.55 -28.89 7.55
N LEU A 291 0.77 -28.24 6.41
CA LEU A 291 0.31 -26.88 6.17
C LEU A 291 -1.22 -26.80 6.01
N GLU A 292 -1.84 -27.80 5.38
CA GLU A 292 -3.30 -27.92 5.29
C GLU A 292 -3.92 -28.08 6.67
N GLN A 293 -3.33 -28.95 7.50
CA GLN A 293 -3.78 -29.12 8.88
C GLN A 293 -3.58 -27.83 9.69
N ALA A 294 -2.45 -27.14 9.53
CA ALA A 294 -2.21 -25.89 10.20
C ALA A 294 -3.27 -24.83 9.84
N VAL A 295 -3.60 -24.69 8.56
CA VAL A 295 -4.65 -23.74 8.13
C VAL A 295 -6.01 -24.08 8.77
N LYS A 296 -6.37 -25.37 8.88
CA LYS A 296 -7.59 -25.81 9.58
C LYS A 296 -7.54 -25.46 11.06
N ASP A 297 -6.44 -25.74 11.75
CA ASP A 297 -6.27 -25.46 13.16
C ASP A 297 -6.41 -23.95 13.46
N PHE A 298 -5.94 -23.07 12.56
CA PHE A 298 -6.14 -21.60 12.71
C PHE A 298 -7.61 -21.23 12.57
N VAL A 299 -8.37 -21.87 11.68
CA VAL A 299 -9.83 -21.65 11.54
C VAL A 299 -10.56 -22.11 12.78
N ASP A 300 -10.24 -23.32 13.28
CA ASP A 300 -10.87 -23.90 14.48
C ASP A 300 -10.57 -23.06 15.73
N ALA A 301 -9.34 -22.52 15.82
CA ALA A 301 -8.95 -21.61 16.89
C ALA A 301 -9.74 -20.29 16.85
N GLU A 302 -9.90 -19.70 15.67
CA GLU A 302 -10.72 -18.47 15.47
C GLU A 302 -12.18 -18.72 15.87
N GLU A 303 -12.77 -19.84 15.46
CA GLU A 303 -14.13 -20.22 15.84
C GLU A 303 -14.24 -20.42 17.36
N SER A 304 -13.26 -21.08 17.97
CA SER A 304 -13.25 -21.36 19.42
C SER A 304 -13.20 -20.05 20.25
N VAL A 305 -12.45 -19.05 19.79
CA VAL A 305 -12.45 -17.73 20.43
C VAL A 305 -13.77 -17.00 20.21
N LYS A 306 -14.30 -16.96 18.99
CA LYS A 306 -15.56 -16.28 18.66
C LYS A 306 -16.77 -16.87 19.40
N THR A 307 -16.72 -18.16 19.69
CA THR A 307 -17.79 -18.87 20.45
C THR A 307 -17.55 -18.88 21.97
N GLY A 308 -16.48 -18.23 22.46
CA GLY A 308 -16.16 -18.17 23.88
C GLY A 308 -15.63 -19.48 24.50
N ARG A 309 -15.28 -20.46 23.67
CA ARG A 309 -14.71 -21.75 24.13
C ARG A 309 -13.24 -21.65 24.55
N LEU A 310 -12.54 -20.62 24.06
CA LEU A 310 -11.12 -20.42 24.34
C LEU A 310 -10.81 -18.92 24.43
N GLU A 311 -9.91 -18.54 25.34
CA GLU A 311 -9.38 -17.19 25.44
C GLU A 311 -8.49 -16.87 24.24
N ASP A 312 -8.57 -15.65 23.71
CA ASP A 312 -7.86 -15.24 22.51
C ASP A 312 -6.34 -15.34 22.63
N LYS A 313 -5.76 -14.91 23.76
CA LYS A 313 -4.31 -15.02 24.03
C LYS A 313 -3.86 -16.46 24.06
N LEU A 314 -4.56 -17.29 24.82
CA LEU A 314 -4.24 -18.71 24.96
C LEU A 314 -4.35 -19.45 23.62
N SER A 315 -5.32 -19.09 22.79
CA SER A 315 -5.51 -19.66 21.45
C SER A 315 -4.25 -19.54 20.59
N VAL A 316 -3.64 -18.34 20.54
CA VAL A 316 -2.41 -18.09 19.78
C VAL A 316 -1.22 -18.82 20.39
N GLU A 317 -1.08 -18.82 21.71
CA GLU A 317 0.02 -19.54 22.41
C GLU A 317 0.00 -21.04 22.09
N LEU A 318 -1.17 -21.67 22.17
CA LEU A 318 -1.31 -23.09 21.90
C LEU A 318 -0.91 -23.45 20.45
N LEU A 319 -1.25 -22.60 19.49
CA LEU A 319 -0.84 -22.79 18.09
C LEU A 319 0.68 -22.63 17.91
N ILE A 320 1.27 -21.60 18.55
CA ILE A 320 2.72 -21.41 18.53
C ILE A 320 3.42 -22.64 19.12
N ILE A 321 2.99 -23.11 20.29
CA ILE A 321 3.55 -24.29 20.94
C ILE A 321 3.40 -25.52 20.05
N LYS A 322 2.19 -25.78 19.52
CA LYS A 322 1.91 -26.93 18.66
C LYS A 322 2.87 -27.02 17.47
N TYR A 323 3.06 -25.89 16.75
CA TYR A 323 3.84 -25.87 15.52
C TYR A 323 5.34 -25.65 15.74
N SER A 324 5.78 -25.19 16.92
CA SER A 324 7.20 -25.05 17.27
C SER A 324 7.77 -26.25 18.05
N SER A 325 6.94 -27.16 18.53
CA SER A 325 7.40 -28.37 19.22
C SER A 325 8.22 -29.25 18.30
N LYS A 326 9.32 -29.80 18.80
CA LYS A 326 10.04 -30.91 18.13
C LYS A 326 9.16 -32.14 18.24
N VAL A 327 8.73 -32.67 17.10
CA VAL A 327 8.10 -33.99 17.10
C VAL A 327 9.15 -34.95 17.66
N LYS A 328 8.83 -35.62 18.77
CA LYS A 328 9.65 -36.69 19.33
C LYS A 328 9.53 -37.95 18.49
#